data_6396ca6d3b3387741a5afc88be68bdc6
#
_entry.id   6396ca6d3b3387741a5afc88be68bdc6
#
_cell.length_a   1.000
_cell.length_b   1.000
_cell.length_c   1.000
_cell.angle_alpha   90.00
_cell.angle_beta   90.00
_cell.angle_gamma   90.00
#
_symmetry.space_group_name_H-M   'P 1'
#
loop_
_entity.id
_entity.type
_entity.pdbx_description
1 polymer ?
#
loop_
_entity_poly.entity_id
_entity_poly.type
_entity_poly.pdbx_seq_one_letter_code
_entity_poly.pdbx_strand_id
1 'polypeptide(L)'
;RFQLHNLKGEAVRPPPDKDATAAVQRSPLRFFETAVRTGLAPPLEQMTRLDNLATGVKVSEKQYPELHASFQEAITCLGGLDPEPELFVKSDPRPNAYTLALRGGAPFVVVTSALVDGFSAAETQAVLGHELGHLVCEHSLWFSLGSIGSTLLPPLPGVGAAAERLQQAWRRAAELSCDRAAW
;
A
#
# COMPACT_ATOMS: atom_id res chain seq x y z
N ARG A 1 -17.40 -17.95 11.07
CA ARG A 1 -16.28 -17.26 10.43
C ARG A 1 -15.22 -17.03 11.50
N PHE A 2 -14.03 -17.55 11.35
CA PHE A 2 -12.90 -17.18 12.20
C PHE A 2 -12.47 -15.79 11.76
N GLN A 3 -12.67 -14.79 12.60
CA GLN A 3 -12.10 -13.45 12.42
C GLN A 3 -10.74 -13.41 13.11
N LEU A 4 -9.70 -13.23 12.36
CA LEU A 4 -8.38 -12.93 12.91
C LEU A 4 -8.37 -11.45 13.31
N HIS A 5 -8.18 -11.15 14.58
CA HIS A 5 -8.10 -9.80 15.09
C HIS A 5 -6.62 -9.45 15.38
N ASN A 6 -6.23 -8.20 15.17
CA ASN A 6 -4.91 -7.67 15.48
C ASN A 6 -3.74 -8.32 14.73
N LEU A 7 -3.88 -8.51 13.42
CA LEU A 7 -2.79 -8.96 12.58
C LEU A 7 -1.73 -7.85 12.41
N LYS A 8 -0.58 -8.03 13.02
CA LYS A 8 0.58 -7.17 12.74
C LYS A 8 1.19 -7.54 11.39
N GLY A 9 1.76 -6.55 10.67
CA GLY A 9 2.40 -6.79 9.37
C GLY A 9 3.43 -7.92 9.36
N GLU A 10 4.12 -8.14 10.48
CA GLU A 10 5.03 -9.27 10.68
C GLU A 10 4.36 -10.66 10.54
N ALA A 11 3.07 -10.78 10.87
CA ALA A 11 2.35 -12.04 10.82
C ALA A 11 1.97 -12.43 9.38
N VAL A 12 1.70 -11.45 8.53
CA VAL A 12 1.27 -11.69 7.14
C VAL A 12 2.45 -11.83 6.17
N ARG A 13 3.62 -11.30 6.50
CA ARG A 13 4.80 -11.33 5.64
C ARG A 13 5.42 -12.72 5.53
N PRO A 14 5.56 -13.29 4.32
CA PRO A 14 6.37 -14.49 4.10
C PRO A 14 7.88 -14.20 4.23
N PRO A 15 8.72 -15.23 4.45
CA PRO A 15 10.16 -15.05 4.61
C PRO A 15 10.82 -14.21 3.50
N PRO A 16 10.54 -14.41 2.20
CA PRO A 16 11.17 -13.61 1.15
C PRO A 16 10.88 -12.10 1.24
N ASP A 17 9.68 -11.69 1.70
CA ASP A 17 9.36 -10.28 1.90
C ASP A 17 10.07 -9.72 3.14
N LYS A 18 10.14 -10.49 4.23
CA LYS A 18 10.89 -10.11 5.44
C LYS A 18 12.38 -9.94 5.14
N ASP A 19 12.97 -10.89 4.43
CA ASP A 19 14.40 -10.88 4.09
C ASP A 19 14.76 -9.72 3.18
N ALA A 20 13.93 -9.44 2.15
CA ALA A 20 14.13 -8.32 1.25
C ALA A 20 14.00 -6.98 1.96
N THR A 21 12.97 -6.79 2.79
CA THR A 21 12.81 -5.59 3.60
C THR A 21 13.99 -5.40 4.55
N ALA A 22 14.41 -6.44 5.26
CA ALA A 22 15.56 -6.40 6.15
C ALA A 22 16.86 -6.09 5.41
N ALA A 23 17.04 -6.58 4.18
CA ALA A 23 18.20 -6.28 3.34
C ALA A 23 18.26 -4.78 2.99
N VAL A 24 17.13 -4.17 2.61
CA VAL A 24 17.05 -2.73 2.34
C VAL A 24 17.32 -1.92 3.62
N GLN A 25 16.73 -2.31 4.74
CA GLN A 25 16.92 -1.64 6.04
C GLN A 25 18.38 -1.69 6.52
N ARG A 26 19.13 -2.74 6.19
CA ARG A 26 20.57 -2.87 6.51
C ARG A 26 21.49 -2.18 5.49
N SER A 27 20.95 -1.82 4.33
CA SER A 27 21.72 -1.18 3.27
C SER A 27 21.93 0.32 3.54
N PRO A 28 22.89 0.98 2.86
CA PRO A 28 23.06 2.43 2.91
C PRO A 28 21.81 3.22 2.48
N LEU A 29 20.86 2.59 1.77
CA LEU A 29 19.61 3.20 1.35
C LEU A 29 18.75 3.67 2.54
N ARG A 30 18.94 3.09 3.72
CA ARG A 30 18.26 3.55 4.94
C ARG A 30 18.54 5.04 5.26
N PHE A 31 19.69 5.59 4.86
CA PHE A 31 19.99 7.00 5.08
C PHE A 31 19.10 7.91 4.22
N PHE A 32 18.63 7.41 3.07
CA PHE A 32 17.67 8.11 2.24
C PHE A 32 16.24 8.00 2.76
N GLU A 33 15.96 7.04 3.63
CA GLU A 33 14.62 6.86 4.23
C GLU A 33 14.14 8.15 4.91
N THR A 34 14.98 8.75 5.77
CA THR A 34 14.64 10.00 6.45
C THR A 34 14.41 11.13 5.44
N ALA A 35 15.28 11.27 4.44
CA ALA A 35 15.15 12.30 3.41
C ALA A 35 13.86 12.12 2.57
N VAL A 36 13.50 10.88 2.25
CA VAL A 36 12.24 10.59 1.55
C VAL A 36 11.05 10.89 2.46
N ARG A 37 11.07 10.39 3.71
CA ARG A 37 9.98 10.57 4.67
C ARG A 37 9.73 12.05 5.03
N THR A 38 10.79 12.86 5.13
CA THR A 38 10.67 14.25 5.58
C THR A 38 10.66 15.27 4.46
N GLY A 39 11.29 14.97 3.33
CA GLY A 39 11.46 15.94 2.23
C GLY A 39 10.58 15.68 1.00
N LEU A 40 10.61 14.46 0.46
CA LEU A 40 9.92 14.16 -0.80
C LEU A 40 8.49 13.64 -0.60
N ALA A 41 8.26 12.88 0.47
CA ALA A 41 6.97 12.25 0.71
C ALA A 41 5.85 13.25 1.00
N PRO A 42 6.00 14.24 1.91
CA PRO A 42 4.90 15.12 2.27
C PRO A 42 4.31 15.91 1.09
N PRO A 43 5.09 16.57 0.23
CA PRO A 43 4.52 17.29 -0.90
C PRO A 43 3.85 16.35 -1.92
N LEU A 44 4.39 15.17 -2.15
CA LEU A 44 3.80 14.19 -3.06
C LEU A 44 2.47 13.64 -2.53
N GLU A 45 2.40 13.27 -1.26
CA GLU A 45 1.16 12.85 -0.60
C GLU A 45 0.10 13.95 -0.65
N GLN A 46 0.49 15.19 -0.35
CA GLN A 46 -0.42 16.32 -0.35
C GLN A 46 -0.97 16.61 -1.76
N MET A 47 -0.14 16.57 -2.79
CA MET A 47 -0.59 16.72 -4.18
C MET A 47 -1.55 15.60 -4.57
N THR A 48 -1.20 14.35 -4.28
CA THR A 48 -2.06 13.21 -4.62
C THR A 48 -3.36 13.22 -3.83
N ARG A 49 -3.33 13.65 -2.57
CA ARG A 49 -4.53 13.82 -1.76
C ARG A 49 -5.44 14.91 -2.32
N LEU A 50 -4.89 16.05 -2.74
CA LEU A 50 -5.64 17.13 -3.38
C LEU A 50 -6.25 16.66 -4.71
N ASP A 51 -5.53 15.89 -5.52
CA ASP A 51 -6.05 15.28 -6.73
C ASP A 51 -7.22 14.32 -6.42
N ASN A 52 -7.08 13.47 -5.39
CA ASN A 52 -8.15 12.57 -4.97
C ASN A 52 -9.39 13.33 -4.49
N LEU A 53 -9.21 14.43 -3.74
CA LEU A 53 -10.33 15.29 -3.31
C LEU A 53 -10.98 16.03 -4.48
N ALA A 54 -10.21 16.40 -5.50
CA ALA A 54 -10.71 17.10 -6.68
C ALA A 54 -11.43 16.19 -7.68
N THR A 55 -11.02 14.91 -7.77
CA THR A 55 -11.46 13.98 -8.82
C THR A 55 -12.22 12.75 -8.30
N GLY A 56 -12.26 12.57 -6.98
CA GLY A 56 -12.90 11.44 -6.32
C GLY A 56 -13.90 11.87 -5.26
N VAL A 57 -14.63 10.89 -4.75
CA VAL A 57 -15.56 11.03 -3.63
C VAL A 57 -14.96 10.36 -2.42
N LYS A 58 -14.79 11.09 -1.31
CA LYS A 58 -14.35 10.52 -0.05
C LYS A 58 -15.45 9.64 0.54
N VAL A 59 -15.11 8.40 0.83
CA VAL A 59 -16.03 7.43 1.46
C VAL A 59 -16.27 7.79 2.92
N SER A 60 -17.52 7.71 3.34
CA SER A 60 -17.95 7.98 4.71
C SER A 60 -19.27 7.26 4.99
N GLU A 61 -19.73 7.26 6.23
CA GLU A 61 -21.05 6.72 6.61
C GLU A 61 -22.21 7.34 5.83
N LYS A 62 -22.07 8.59 5.37
CA LYS A 62 -23.08 9.30 4.58
C LYS A 62 -22.94 9.07 3.08
N GLN A 63 -21.75 8.72 2.63
CA GLN A 63 -21.43 8.46 1.24
C GLN A 63 -20.77 7.08 1.13
N TYR A 64 -21.42 6.18 0.43
CA TYR A 64 -21.00 4.77 0.32
C TYR A 64 -20.99 4.04 1.67
N PRO A 65 -22.12 4.00 2.44
CA PRO A 65 -22.14 3.44 3.80
C PRO A 65 -21.69 1.97 3.88
N GLU A 66 -22.05 1.15 2.90
CA GLU A 66 -21.66 -0.27 2.85
C GLU A 66 -20.16 -0.42 2.61
N LEU A 67 -19.60 0.36 1.70
CA LEU A 67 -18.17 0.38 1.42
C LEU A 67 -17.37 0.90 2.62
N HIS A 68 -17.89 1.92 3.30
CA HIS A 68 -17.31 2.43 4.54
C HIS A 68 -17.28 1.35 5.63
N ALA A 69 -18.40 0.65 5.84
CA ALA A 69 -18.47 -0.42 6.82
C ALA A 69 -17.45 -1.56 6.53
N SER A 70 -17.36 -1.99 5.27
CA SER A 70 -16.39 -3.01 4.83
C SER A 70 -14.95 -2.55 5.04
N PHE A 71 -14.67 -1.28 4.80
CA PHE A 71 -13.34 -0.70 5.01
C PHE A 71 -12.95 -0.66 6.49
N GLN A 72 -13.88 -0.22 7.35
CA GLN A 72 -13.68 -0.20 8.80
C GLN A 72 -13.50 -1.61 9.39
N GLU A 73 -14.24 -2.59 8.87
CA GLU A 73 -14.06 -3.99 9.26
C GLU A 73 -12.66 -4.49 8.88
N ALA A 74 -12.20 -4.20 7.65
CA ALA A 74 -10.87 -4.59 7.21
C ALA A 74 -9.75 -3.94 8.04
N ILE A 75 -9.86 -2.65 8.39
CA ILE A 75 -8.93 -1.95 9.31
C ILE A 75 -8.90 -2.64 10.67
N THR A 76 -10.07 -2.98 11.21
CA THR A 76 -10.19 -3.64 12.52
C THR A 76 -9.55 -5.03 12.52
N CYS A 77 -9.75 -5.81 11.45
CA CYS A 77 -9.13 -7.13 11.28
C CYS A 77 -7.60 -7.05 11.27
N LEU A 78 -7.05 -5.98 10.71
CA LEU A 78 -5.60 -5.72 10.67
C LEU A 78 -5.05 -5.04 11.93
N GLY A 79 -5.84 -4.97 12.99
CA GLY A 79 -5.39 -4.48 14.30
C GLY A 79 -5.48 -2.97 14.50
N GLY A 80 -6.20 -2.30 13.62
CA GLY A 80 -6.24 -0.85 13.55
C GLY A 80 -5.00 -0.28 12.86
N LEU A 81 -5.16 0.89 12.27
CA LEU A 81 -4.09 1.63 11.60
C LEU A 81 -4.04 3.04 12.16
N ASP A 82 -2.86 3.51 12.53
CA ASP A 82 -2.62 4.86 13.03
C ASP A 82 -1.48 5.52 12.23
N PRO A 83 -1.75 6.63 11.53
CA PRO A 83 -3.06 7.26 11.34
C PRO A 83 -4.02 6.40 10.51
N GLU A 84 -5.31 6.53 10.78
CA GLU A 84 -6.35 5.82 10.04
C GLU A 84 -6.37 6.25 8.57
N PRO A 85 -6.37 5.28 7.61
CA PRO A 85 -6.36 5.60 6.19
C PRO A 85 -7.71 6.19 5.72
N GLU A 86 -7.64 7.11 4.75
CA GLU A 86 -8.81 7.62 4.05
C GLU A 86 -9.14 6.74 2.84
N LEU A 87 -10.43 6.55 2.53
CA LEU A 87 -10.88 5.82 1.34
C LEU A 87 -11.56 6.78 0.36
N PHE A 88 -11.19 6.66 -0.92
CA PHE A 88 -11.78 7.44 -2.02
C PHE A 88 -12.29 6.53 -3.13
N VAL A 89 -13.39 6.94 -3.76
CA VAL A 89 -13.91 6.35 -5.01
C VAL A 89 -13.61 7.31 -6.15
N LYS A 90 -12.89 6.86 -7.17
CA LYS A 90 -12.64 7.62 -8.41
C LYS A 90 -13.43 7.05 -9.57
N SER A 91 -13.92 7.92 -10.45
CA SER A 91 -14.58 7.49 -11.68
C SER A 91 -13.54 6.96 -12.68
N ASP A 92 -13.52 5.65 -12.89
CA ASP A 92 -12.72 4.96 -13.92
C ASP A 92 -13.50 3.72 -14.38
N PRO A 93 -13.63 3.47 -15.69
CA PRO A 93 -14.31 2.29 -16.22
C PRO A 93 -13.53 0.97 -16.04
N ARG A 94 -12.32 1.01 -15.57
CA ARG A 94 -11.48 -0.17 -15.30
C ARG A 94 -11.48 -0.47 -13.81
N PRO A 95 -11.82 -1.71 -13.39
CA PRO A 95 -11.71 -2.10 -12.00
C PRO A 95 -10.26 -1.99 -11.53
N ASN A 96 -10.03 -1.20 -10.50
CA ASN A 96 -8.69 -1.03 -9.92
C ASN A 96 -8.80 -0.53 -8.48
N ALA A 97 -7.78 -0.83 -7.69
CA ALA A 97 -7.52 -0.23 -6.39
C ALA A 97 -6.04 0.09 -6.26
N TYR A 98 -5.70 1.06 -5.44
CA TYR A 98 -4.32 1.36 -5.09
C TYR A 98 -4.24 2.12 -3.77
N THR A 99 -3.09 2.01 -3.16
CA THR A 99 -2.78 2.59 -1.86
C THR A 99 -1.54 3.48 -1.96
N LEU A 100 -1.56 4.61 -1.27
CA LEU A 100 -0.38 5.44 -1.07
C LEU A 100 -0.21 5.79 0.42
N ALA A 101 0.98 5.50 0.92
CA ALA A 101 1.44 5.90 2.24
C ALA A 101 2.94 6.21 2.18
N LEU A 102 3.30 7.44 2.36
CA LEU A 102 4.69 7.92 2.40
C LEU A 102 4.89 8.74 3.67
N ARG A 103 4.56 8.26 4.83
CA ARG A 103 4.70 8.87 6.17
C ARG A 103 4.92 10.40 6.20
N GLY A 104 3.87 11.14 5.92
CA GLY A 104 3.83 12.61 6.04
C GLY A 104 2.42 13.11 6.30
N GLY A 105 1.42 12.28 5.99
CA GLY A 105 0.00 12.53 6.16
C GLY A 105 -0.77 11.25 6.48
N ALA A 106 -2.09 11.32 6.50
CA ALA A 106 -2.93 10.13 6.60
C ALA A 106 -2.78 9.31 5.30
N PRO A 107 -2.48 8.01 5.40
CA PRO A 107 -2.47 7.15 4.23
C PRO A 107 -3.85 7.12 3.57
N PHE A 108 -3.92 6.77 2.30
CA PHE A 108 -5.21 6.64 1.64
C PHE A 108 -5.24 5.44 0.69
N VAL A 109 -6.44 4.92 0.52
CA VAL A 109 -6.81 3.89 -0.44
C VAL A 109 -7.73 4.51 -1.47
N VAL A 110 -7.54 4.20 -2.73
CA VAL A 110 -8.43 4.61 -3.81
C VAL A 110 -8.96 3.36 -4.50
N VAL A 111 -10.28 3.32 -4.68
CA VAL A 111 -10.96 2.30 -5.49
C VAL A 111 -11.67 2.98 -6.65
N THR A 112 -11.80 2.29 -7.78
CA THR A 112 -12.53 2.83 -8.94
C THR A 112 -14.03 2.51 -8.85
N SER A 113 -14.85 3.35 -9.49
CA SER A 113 -16.28 3.12 -9.60
C SER A 113 -16.60 1.75 -10.23
N ALA A 114 -15.87 1.35 -11.25
CA ALA A 114 -16.05 0.04 -11.90
C ALA A 114 -15.77 -1.14 -10.95
N LEU A 115 -14.87 -1.00 -9.98
CA LEU A 115 -14.67 -2.01 -8.93
C LEU A 115 -15.86 -2.05 -7.99
N VAL A 116 -16.32 -0.90 -7.50
CA VAL A 116 -17.45 -0.80 -6.57
C VAL A 116 -18.74 -1.32 -7.19
N ASP A 117 -18.96 -1.04 -8.47
CA ASP A 117 -20.18 -1.43 -9.19
C ASP A 117 -20.15 -2.91 -9.65
N GLY A 118 -18.96 -3.45 -9.92
CA GLY A 118 -18.81 -4.76 -10.54
C GLY A 118 -18.52 -5.89 -9.55
N PHE A 119 -18.06 -5.57 -8.35
CA PHE A 119 -17.63 -6.57 -7.36
C PHE A 119 -18.68 -6.75 -6.27
N SER A 120 -18.81 -7.97 -5.79
CA SER A 120 -19.61 -8.25 -4.59
C SER A 120 -18.97 -7.63 -3.34
N ALA A 121 -19.75 -7.48 -2.27
CA ALA A 121 -19.25 -6.96 -1.00
C ALA A 121 -18.04 -7.77 -0.47
N ALA A 122 -18.05 -9.11 -0.63
CA ALA A 122 -16.96 -9.97 -0.19
C ALA A 122 -15.69 -9.78 -1.05
N GLU A 123 -15.83 -9.63 -2.36
CA GLU A 123 -14.70 -9.36 -3.26
C GLU A 123 -14.11 -7.97 -2.99
N THR A 124 -14.97 -6.96 -2.82
CA THR A 124 -14.56 -5.61 -2.44
C THR A 124 -13.81 -5.60 -1.11
N GLN A 125 -14.31 -6.33 -0.11
CA GLN A 125 -13.66 -6.46 1.19
C GLN A 125 -12.28 -7.11 1.07
N ALA A 126 -12.14 -8.15 0.25
CA ALA A 126 -10.86 -8.80 -0.01
C ALA A 126 -9.87 -7.83 -0.68
N VAL A 127 -10.31 -7.04 -1.66
CA VAL A 127 -9.46 -6.01 -2.29
C VAL A 127 -9.04 -4.95 -1.27
N LEU A 128 -9.95 -4.46 -0.44
CA LEU A 128 -9.63 -3.49 0.60
C LEU A 128 -8.61 -4.05 1.61
N GLY A 129 -8.78 -5.31 2.02
CA GLY A 129 -7.82 -6.00 2.89
C GLY A 129 -6.45 -6.13 2.25
N HIS A 130 -6.37 -6.43 0.96
CA HIS A 130 -5.13 -6.47 0.18
C HIS A 130 -4.43 -5.11 0.18
N GLU A 131 -5.14 -4.04 -0.17
CA GLU A 131 -4.60 -2.67 -0.20
C GLU A 131 -4.13 -2.22 1.19
N LEU A 132 -4.89 -2.51 2.23
CA LEU A 132 -4.49 -2.24 3.61
C LEU A 132 -3.26 -3.06 4.02
N GLY A 133 -3.08 -4.25 3.45
CA GLY A 133 -1.87 -5.06 3.60
C GLY A 133 -0.61 -4.32 3.16
N HIS A 134 -0.66 -3.57 2.06
CA HIS A 134 0.45 -2.71 1.62
C HIS A 134 0.78 -1.62 2.66
N LEU A 135 -0.22 -1.06 3.35
CA LEU A 135 -0.01 -0.08 4.42
C LEU A 135 0.67 -0.71 5.64
N VAL A 136 0.11 -1.82 6.12
CA VAL A 136 0.63 -2.55 7.29
C VAL A 136 2.06 -3.01 7.08
N CYS A 137 2.42 -3.37 5.85
CA CYS A 137 3.75 -3.80 5.46
C CYS A 137 4.67 -2.66 4.98
N GLU A 138 4.22 -1.40 4.98
CA GLU A 138 5.00 -0.23 4.51
C GLU A 138 5.62 -0.43 3.11
N HIS A 139 4.98 -1.21 2.24
CA HIS A 139 5.55 -1.57 0.93
C HIS A 139 5.82 -0.34 0.05
N SER A 140 4.92 0.67 0.07
CA SER A 140 5.06 1.90 -0.73
C SER A 140 6.39 2.62 -0.46
N LEU A 141 6.79 2.70 0.81
CA LEU A 141 8.06 3.32 1.18
C LEU A 141 9.25 2.51 0.67
N TRP A 142 9.25 1.20 0.95
CA TRP A 142 10.38 0.35 0.63
C TRP A 142 10.57 0.17 -0.88
N PHE A 143 9.48 0.13 -1.66
CA PHE A 143 9.55 0.11 -3.11
C PHE A 143 10.06 1.44 -3.68
N SER A 144 9.65 2.58 -3.11
CA SER A 144 10.17 3.89 -3.51
C SER A 144 11.67 4.00 -3.27
N LEU A 145 12.15 3.57 -2.10
CA LEU A 145 13.58 3.53 -1.78
C LEU A 145 14.35 2.59 -2.69
N GLY A 146 13.80 1.41 -2.99
CA GLY A 146 14.41 0.45 -3.92
C GLY A 146 14.53 1.03 -5.34
N SER A 147 13.51 1.74 -5.81
CA SER A 147 13.53 2.41 -7.11
C SER A 147 14.53 3.56 -7.18
N ILE A 148 14.62 4.39 -6.14
CA ILE A 148 15.63 5.45 -6.04
C ILE A 148 17.03 4.83 -6.03
N GLY A 149 17.23 3.77 -5.26
CA GLY A 149 18.51 3.06 -5.20
C GLY A 149 18.94 2.51 -6.56
N SER A 150 18.05 1.91 -7.33
CA SER A 150 18.34 1.40 -8.67
C SER A 150 18.69 2.51 -9.67
N THR A 151 18.10 3.69 -9.52
CA THR A 151 18.36 4.86 -10.39
C THR A 151 19.69 5.54 -10.06
N LEU A 152 20.08 5.52 -8.77
CA LEU A 152 21.35 6.15 -8.32
C LEU A 152 22.57 5.23 -8.48
N LEU A 153 22.36 3.92 -8.69
CA LEU A 153 23.47 3.01 -8.97
C LEU A 153 24.07 3.32 -10.35
N PRO A 154 25.42 3.38 -10.44
CA PRO A 154 26.06 3.54 -11.73
C PRO A 154 25.66 2.41 -12.68
N PRO A 155 25.54 2.68 -14.00
CA PRO A 155 25.16 1.67 -14.99
C PRO A 155 26.29 0.65 -15.21
N LEU A 156 26.51 -0.20 -14.25
CA LEU A 156 27.45 -1.32 -14.34
C LEU A 156 26.80 -2.47 -15.13
N PRO A 157 27.47 -3.05 -16.12
CA PRO A 157 26.94 -4.17 -16.89
C PRO A 157 26.48 -5.31 -15.98
N GLY A 158 25.23 -5.75 -16.12
CA GLY A 158 24.62 -6.83 -15.35
C GLY A 158 24.08 -6.46 -13.96
N VAL A 159 24.51 -5.38 -13.35
CA VAL A 159 24.02 -4.97 -12.01
C VAL A 159 22.59 -4.47 -12.09
N GLY A 160 22.23 -3.68 -13.10
CA GLY A 160 20.87 -3.20 -13.29
C GLY A 160 19.86 -4.35 -13.46
N ALA A 161 20.18 -5.30 -14.34
CA ALA A 161 19.29 -6.45 -14.57
C ALA A 161 19.16 -7.36 -13.33
N ALA A 162 20.20 -7.50 -12.54
CA ALA A 162 20.14 -8.26 -11.29
C ALA A 162 19.27 -7.52 -10.24
N ALA A 163 19.45 -6.22 -10.10
CA ALA A 163 18.65 -5.38 -9.20
C ALA A 163 17.15 -5.40 -9.58
N GLU A 164 16.84 -5.30 -10.87
CA GLU A 164 15.46 -5.41 -11.36
C GLU A 164 14.83 -6.77 -11.06
N ARG A 165 15.55 -7.87 -11.28
CA ARG A 165 15.07 -9.22 -10.94
C ARG A 165 14.78 -9.38 -9.46
N LEU A 166 15.67 -8.88 -8.60
CA LEU A 166 15.48 -8.89 -7.15
C LEU A 166 14.27 -8.04 -6.74
N GLN A 167 14.13 -6.85 -7.31
CA GLN A 167 12.99 -5.99 -7.04
C GLN A 167 11.67 -6.62 -7.49
N GLN A 168 11.64 -7.27 -8.65
CA GLN A 168 10.46 -7.99 -9.13
C GLN A 168 10.13 -9.21 -8.25
N ALA A 169 11.15 -9.95 -7.79
CA ALA A 169 10.95 -11.06 -6.86
C ALA A 169 10.37 -10.58 -5.53
N TRP A 170 10.90 -9.47 -5.02
CA TRP A 170 10.37 -8.84 -3.81
C TRP A 170 8.93 -8.34 -3.98
N ARG A 171 8.61 -7.66 -5.09
CA ARG A 171 7.22 -7.25 -5.38
C ARG A 171 6.26 -8.44 -5.33
N ARG A 172 6.60 -9.57 -5.97
CA ARG A 172 5.76 -10.77 -5.90
C ARG A 172 5.60 -11.32 -4.47
N ALA A 173 6.63 -11.24 -3.66
CA ALA A 173 6.56 -11.65 -2.25
C ALA A 173 5.69 -10.69 -1.42
N ALA A 174 5.72 -9.40 -1.73
CA ALA A 174 4.88 -8.38 -1.12
C ALA A 174 3.40 -8.55 -1.49
N GLU A 175 3.09 -8.86 -2.76
CA GLU A 175 1.72 -9.21 -3.17
C GLU A 175 1.18 -10.39 -2.36
N LEU A 176 2.00 -11.43 -2.15
CA LEU A 176 1.61 -12.57 -1.31
C LEU A 176 1.38 -12.17 0.16
N SER A 177 2.10 -11.16 0.68
CA SER A 177 1.84 -10.60 2.01
C SER A 177 0.46 -9.94 2.06
N CYS A 178 0.11 -9.19 1.03
CA CYS A 178 -1.16 -8.49 0.92
C CYS A 178 -2.33 -9.46 0.71
N ASP A 179 -2.15 -10.50 -0.11
CA ASP A 179 -3.15 -11.57 -0.25
C ASP A 179 -3.45 -12.25 1.10
N ARG A 180 -2.43 -12.45 1.93
CA ARG A 180 -2.63 -12.99 3.29
C ARG A 180 -3.35 -12.02 4.23
N ALA A 181 -3.22 -10.72 4.00
CA ALA A 181 -3.94 -9.70 4.76
C ALA A 181 -5.41 -9.59 4.32
N ALA A 182 -5.73 -10.01 3.09
CA ALA A 182 -7.07 -10.01 2.52
C ALA A 182 -7.99 -11.14 3.04
N TRP A 183 -7.41 -12.18 3.67
CA TRP A 183 -8.12 -13.35 4.21
C TRP A 183 -8.49 -13.19 5.68
#